data_63be7459ba40af1f6bfa551377cfbc2c
#
_entry.id   63be7459ba40af1f6bfa551377cfbc2c
#
_cell.length_a   1.000
_cell.length_b   1.000
_cell.length_c   1.000
_cell.angle_alpha   90.00
_cell.angle_beta   90.00
_cell.angle_gamma   90.00
#
_symmetry.space_group_name_H-M   'P 1'
#
loop_
_entity.id
_entity.type
_entity.pdbx_description
1 polymer ?
#
loop_
_entity_poly.entity_id
_entity_poly.type
_entity_poly.pdbx_seq_one_letter_code
_entity_poly.pdbx_strand_id
1 'polypeptide(L)'
;MSKWKAMKWTNQTDKVMTNEIVAIHCINILKIFFKNNDKFLEPCRWTWSFYNNLPENKKYWCEIDEWKDFFDFNNKVDWIITNPPYSIYEQFLDHCFEVADNIALLTPLAKPFSSLWRIKKIQQYWWIHTIYVFPYSASKAWFPFWFPLSLTYFKKWHTGEQRIIFLN
;
A
#
# COMPACT_ATOMS: atom_id res chain seq x y z
N MET A 1 -7.17 22.97 11.42
CA MET A 1 -5.89 22.64 10.76
C MET A 1 -5.37 21.35 11.36
N SER A 2 -5.29 20.26 10.58
CA SER A 2 -4.81 18.99 11.11
C SER A 2 -3.34 19.14 11.52
N LYS A 3 -2.95 18.50 12.63
CA LYS A 3 -1.57 18.46 13.16
C LYS A 3 -0.54 17.97 12.12
N TRP A 4 -0.99 17.37 11.04
CA TRP A 4 -0.20 16.70 10.01
C TRP A 4 0.22 17.62 8.85
N LYS A 5 -0.47 18.73 8.61
CA LYS A 5 -0.08 19.73 7.58
C LYS A 5 1.30 20.36 7.79
N ALA A 6 1.90 20.21 8.98
CA ALA A 6 3.23 20.73 9.27
C ALA A 6 4.38 19.76 8.93
N MET A 7 4.11 18.48 8.70
CA MET A 7 5.11 17.53 8.21
C MET A 7 5.19 17.64 6.68
N LYS A 8 5.79 18.71 6.18
CA LYS A 8 6.20 18.76 4.78
C LYS A 8 7.02 17.50 4.47
N TRP A 9 6.64 16.79 3.43
CA TRP A 9 7.41 15.72 2.78
C TRP A 9 8.79 16.25 2.37
N THR A 10 9.71 16.36 3.31
CA THR A 10 10.99 17.07 3.11
C THR A 10 12.08 16.19 2.53
N ASN A 11 11.83 14.89 2.36
CA ASN A 11 12.84 13.98 1.81
C ASN A 11 12.46 13.54 0.39
N GLN A 12 13.19 14.05 -0.60
CA GLN A 12 13.16 13.52 -1.98
C GLN A 12 13.37 12.00 -2.06
N THR A 13 13.92 11.39 -1.01
CA THR A 13 14.15 9.94 -0.90
C THR A 13 12.90 9.10 -0.72
N ASP A 14 11.76 9.71 -0.36
CA ASP A 14 10.47 8.98 -0.20
C ASP A 14 9.69 8.83 -1.51
N LYS A 15 10.08 9.55 -2.54
CA LYS A 15 9.41 9.52 -3.84
C LYS A 15 9.94 8.37 -4.70
N VAL A 16 9.58 7.16 -4.34
CA VAL A 16 9.96 5.98 -5.12
C VAL A 16 8.90 5.73 -6.20
N MET A 17 9.29 6.00 -7.43
CA MET A 17 8.42 5.79 -8.60
C MET A 17 8.14 4.29 -8.78
N THR A 18 6.87 3.91 -8.81
CA THR A 18 6.47 2.54 -9.14
C THR A 18 6.41 2.38 -10.65
N ASN A 19 7.15 1.42 -11.18
CA ASN A 19 7.04 1.03 -12.58
C ASN A 19 5.64 0.46 -12.85
N GLU A 20 5.05 0.81 -13.99
CA GLU A 20 3.70 0.39 -14.38
C GLU A 20 3.56 -1.14 -14.43
N ILE A 21 4.58 -1.84 -14.92
CA ILE A 21 4.59 -3.31 -14.98
C ILE A 21 4.42 -3.91 -13.57
N VAL A 22 5.09 -3.32 -12.56
CA VAL A 22 4.96 -3.76 -11.17
C VAL A 22 3.55 -3.51 -10.64
N ALA A 23 2.98 -2.34 -10.91
CA ALA A 23 1.63 -2.00 -10.48
C ALA A 23 0.59 -2.96 -11.11
N ILE A 24 0.71 -3.24 -12.41
CA ILE A 24 -0.14 -4.22 -13.12
C ILE A 24 0.00 -5.60 -12.48
N HIS A 25 1.23 -6.03 -12.18
CA HIS A 25 1.47 -7.34 -11.57
C HIS A 25 0.84 -7.43 -10.17
N CYS A 26 1.01 -6.42 -9.33
CA CYS A 26 0.37 -6.33 -8.02
C CYS A 26 -1.17 -6.42 -8.12
N ILE A 27 -1.76 -5.65 -9.03
CA ILE A 27 -3.21 -5.63 -9.20
C ILE A 27 -3.71 -6.99 -9.70
N ASN A 28 -3.00 -7.61 -10.66
CA ASN A 28 -3.37 -8.94 -11.19
C ASN A 28 -3.36 -10.03 -10.10
N ILE A 29 -2.39 -10.01 -9.20
CA ILE A 29 -2.33 -10.92 -8.04
C ILE A 29 -3.57 -10.74 -7.15
N LEU A 30 -4.02 -9.50 -6.95
CA LEU A 30 -5.12 -9.18 -6.05
C LEU A 30 -6.51 -9.35 -6.67
N LYS A 31 -6.63 -9.39 -8.00
CA LYS A 31 -7.92 -9.47 -8.71
C LYS A 31 -8.83 -10.61 -8.24
N ILE A 32 -8.26 -11.72 -7.80
CA ILE A 32 -9.02 -12.88 -7.29
C ILE A 32 -9.83 -12.58 -6.02
N PHE A 33 -9.50 -11.49 -5.32
CA PHE A 33 -10.18 -11.06 -4.10
C PHE A 33 -11.17 -9.92 -4.34
N PHE A 34 -11.17 -9.30 -5.53
CA PHE A 34 -12.04 -8.16 -5.84
C PHE A 34 -13.49 -8.58 -6.06
N LYS A 35 -14.40 -7.73 -5.63
CA LYS A 35 -15.85 -7.85 -5.85
C LYS A 35 -16.32 -6.79 -6.84
N ASN A 36 -17.41 -7.04 -7.54
CA ASN A 36 -17.92 -6.16 -8.60
C ASN A 36 -18.21 -4.71 -8.17
N ASN A 37 -18.48 -4.46 -6.90
CA ASN A 37 -18.83 -3.13 -6.39
C ASN A 37 -17.76 -2.53 -5.48
N ASP A 38 -16.58 -3.12 -5.42
CA ASP A 38 -15.50 -2.62 -4.56
C ASP A 38 -15.11 -1.19 -4.96
N LYS A 39 -14.85 -0.39 -3.93
CA LYS A 39 -14.30 0.97 -4.03
C LYS A 39 -12.80 0.90 -3.80
N PHE A 40 -12.05 1.52 -4.67
CA PHE A 40 -10.59 1.51 -4.63
C PHE A 40 -10.03 2.89 -4.33
N LEU A 41 -8.93 2.96 -3.57
CA LEU A 41 -8.19 4.18 -3.33
C LEU A 41 -6.70 3.95 -3.60
N GLU A 42 -6.11 4.82 -4.41
CA GLU A 42 -4.66 5.04 -4.44
C GLU A 42 -4.31 6.32 -3.70
N PRO A 43 -3.78 6.24 -2.47
CA PRO A 43 -3.52 7.43 -1.65
C PRO A 43 -2.21 8.17 -1.96
N CYS A 44 -1.39 7.65 -2.90
CA CYS A 44 -0.11 8.22 -3.31
C CYS A 44 0.06 8.10 -4.83
N ARG A 45 -0.74 8.85 -5.59
CA ARG A 45 -0.85 8.74 -7.05
C ARG A 45 0.33 9.40 -7.80
N TRP A 46 1.51 9.24 -7.30
CA TRP A 46 2.72 9.88 -7.84
C TRP A 46 2.96 9.62 -9.34
N THR A 47 2.86 8.36 -9.79
CA THR A 47 3.11 7.97 -11.19
C THR A 47 1.87 7.51 -11.92
N TRP A 48 0.70 7.56 -11.30
CA TRP A 48 -0.56 7.01 -11.82
C TRP A 48 -0.56 5.50 -12.06
N SER A 49 0.57 4.82 -11.80
CA SER A 49 0.78 3.41 -12.18
C SER A 49 -0.24 2.47 -11.55
N PHE A 50 -0.57 2.65 -10.27
CA PHE A 50 -1.65 1.88 -9.65
C PHE A 50 -3.02 2.37 -10.10
N TYR A 51 -3.28 3.68 -10.02
CA TYR A 51 -4.60 4.24 -10.31
C TYR A 51 -5.11 3.90 -11.70
N ASN A 52 -4.27 4.00 -12.73
CA ASN A 52 -4.67 3.71 -14.10
C ASN A 52 -5.04 2.23 -14.32
N ASN A 53 -4.49 1.34 -13.51
CA ASN A 53 -4.70 -0.10 -13.62
C ASN A 53 -5.72 -0.67 -12.62
N LEU A 54 -6.25 0.16 -11.70
CA LEU A 54 -7.38 -0.21 -10.84
C LEU A 54 -8.66 -0.38 -11.68
N PRO A 55 -9.62 -1.22 -11.22
CA PRO A 55 -10.92 -1.31 -11.87
C PRO A 55 -11.59 0.05 -12.01
N GLU A 56 -12.24 0.32 -13.16
CA GLU A 56 -12.84 1.63 -13.46
C GLU A 56 -14.00 2.02 -12.51
N ASN A 57 -14.59 1.05 -11.85
CA ASN A 57 -15.72 1.28 -10.95
C ASN A 57 -15.24 1.90 -9.63
N LYS A 58 -15.69 3.12 -9.33
CA LYS A 58 -15.53 3.75 -8.02
C LYS A 58 -14.08 3.78 -7.52
N LYS A 59 -13.18 4.31 -8.32
CA LYS A 59 -11.79 4.54 -7.92
C LYS A 59 -11.56 5.98 -7.47
N TYR A 60 -10.85 6.12 -6.36
CA TYR A 60 -10.48 7.39 -5.74
C TYR A 60 -8.96 7.52 -5.71
N TRP A 61 -8.48 8.73 -5.50
CA TRP A 61 -7.07 8.99 -5.37
C TRP A 61 -6.77 10.17 -4.45
N CYS A 62 -5.58 10.16 -3.84
CA CYS A 62 -4.96 11.30 -3.19
C CYS A 62 -3.55 11.49 -3.75
N GLU A 63 -3.08 12.75 -3.73
CA GLU A 63 -1.73 13.14 -4.07
C GLU A 63 -1.42 14.49 -3.44
N ILE A 64 -0.42 14.50 -2.57
CA ILE A 64 -0.09 15.71 -1.80
C ILE A 64 0.38 16.86 -2.69
N ASP A 65 1.09 16.56 -3.78
CA ASP A 65 1.55 17.56 -4.75
C ASP A 65 0.38 18.16 -5.56
N GLU A 66 -0.77 17.51 -5.57
CA GLU A 66 -2.01 17.98 -6.19
C GLU A 66 -3.05 18.48 -5.15
N TRP A 67 -2.58 18.86 -3.95
CA TRP A 67 -3.40 19.42 -2.85
C TRP A 67 -4.49 18.46 -2.34
N LYS A 68 -4.35 17.17 -2.54
CA LYS A 68 -5.23 16.12 -2.00
C LYS A 68 -4.48 15.28 -1.00
N ASP A 69 -4.41 15.74 0.24
CA ASP A 69 -3.75 15.02 1.32
C ASP A 69 -4.54 13.75 1.68
N PHE A 70 -3.85 12.60 1.72
CA PHE A 70 -4.45 11.35 2.13
C PHE A 70 -5.02 11.41 3.55
N PHE A 71 -4.38 12.15 4.45
CA PHE A 71 -4.86 12.28 5.83
C PHE A 71 -6.14 13.13 5.96
N ASP A 72 -6.55 13.84 4.93
CA ASP A 72 -7.85 14.53 4.86
C ASP A 72 -8.94 13.62 4.22
N PHE A 73 -8.61 12.43 3.72
CA PHE A 73 -9.55 11.49 3.12
C PHE A 73 -10.25 10.66 4.20
N ASN A 74 -11.56 10.85 4.38
CA ASN A 74 -12.36 10.22 5.44
C ASN A 74 -13.43 9.25 4.92
N ASN A 75 -13.55 9.07 3.61
CA ASN A 75 -14.53 8.14 3.03
C ASN A 75 -14.08 6.69 3.22
N LYS A 76 -15.04 5.79 3.44
CA LYS A 76 -14.74 4.37 3.47
C LYS A 76 -14.61 3.80 2.06
N VAL A 77 -13.56 3.03 1.86
CA VAL A 77 -13.31 2.25 0.64
C VAL A 77 -13.08 0.77 0.98
N ASP A 78 -13.19 -0.09 -0.01
CA ASP A 78 -12.97 -1.53 0.20
C ASP A 78 -11.49 -1.87 0.08
N TRP A 79 -10.75 -1.16 -0.76
CA TRP A 79 -9.34 -1.42 -1.06
C TRP A 79 -8.48 -0.16 -1.06
N ILE A 80 -7.30 -0.27 -0.45
CA ILE A 80 -6.15 0.60 -0.70
C ILE A 80 -5.06 -0.24 -1.36
N ILE A 81 -4.53 0.22 -2.50
CA ILE A 81 -3.43 -0.42 -3.22
C ILE A 81 -2.44 0.65 -3.62
N THR A 82 -1.22 0.62 -3.07
CA THR A 82 -0.24 1.69 -3.28
C THR A 82 1.19 1.28 -2.90
N ASN A 83 2.15 2.11 -3.30
CA ASN A 83 3.49 2.18 -2.73
C ASN A 83 3.52 3.37 -1.74
N PRO A 84 3.54 3.13 -0.43
CA PRO A 84 3.42 4.19 0.57
C PRO A 84 4.72 4.96 0.77
N PRO A 85 4.67 6.20 1.29
CA PRO A 85 5.85 6.92 1.72
C PRO A 85 6.48 6.25 2.96
N TYR A 86 7.77 5.92 2.87
CA TYR A 86 8.42 5.12 3.91
C TYR A 86 8.75 5.91 5.18
N SER A 87 8.99 7.23 5.08
CA SER A 87 9.32 8.07 6.24
C SER A 87 8.18 8.19 7.26
N ILE A 88 6.93 8.17 6.77
CA ILE A 88 5.72 8.29 7.58
C ILE A 88 4.89 7.01 7.59
N TYR A 89 5.52 5.86 7.37
CA TYR A 89 4.83 4.58 7.18
C TYR A 89 3.86 4.22 8.31
N GLU A 90 4.20 4.53 9.57
CA GLU A 90 3.36 4.17 10.71
C GLU A 90 2.04 4.96 10.70
N GLN A 91 2.14 6.28 10.55
CA GLN A 91 0.98 7.15 10.48
C GLN A 91 0.12 6.84 9.25
N PHE A 92 0.78 6.57 8.13
CA PHE A 92 0.14 6.19 6.88
C PHE A 92 -0.64 4.88 7.03
N LEU A 93 -0.03 3.85 7.61
CA LEU A 93 -0.66 2.55 7.85
C LEU A 93 -1.83 2.67 8.82
N ASP A 94 -1.70 3.48 9.88
CA ASP A 94 -2.77 3.73 10.84
C ASP A 94 -4.01 4.31 10.15
N HIS A 95 -3.80 5.33 9.29
CA HIS A 95 -4.89 5.92 8.53
C HIS A 95 -5.48 4.97 7.48
N CYS A 96 -4.65 4.15 6.83
CA CYS A 96 -5.16 3.08 5.97
C CYS A 96 -6.14 2.17 6.73
N PHE A 97 -5.80 1.79 7.95
CA PHE A 97 -6.66 0.96 8.81
C PHE A 97 -7.98 1.63 9.18
N GLU A 98 -8.01 2.95 9.21
CA GLU A 98 -9.25 3.70 9.46
C GLU A 98 -10.18 3.70 8.24
N VAL A 99 -9.66 3.80 7.01
CA VAL A 99 -10.48 4.10 5.84
C VAL A 99 -10.76 2.90 4.92
N ALA A 100 -10.02 1.77 5.04
CA ALA A 100 -10.24 0.62 4.17
C ALA A 100 -10.32 -0.71 4.92
N ASP A 101 -10.90 -1.74 4.30
CA ASP A 101 -10.99 -3.10 4.85
C ASP A 101 -9.96 -4.07 4.25
N ASN A 102 -9.40 -3.75 3.10
CA ASN A 102 -8.31 -4.49 2.46
C ASN A 102 -7.22 -3.49 2.05
N ILE A 103 -5.98 -3.78 2.44
CA ILE A 103 -4.85 -2.89 2.18
C ILE A 103 -3.71 -3.71 1.59
N ALA A 104 -3.23 -3.31 0.43
CA ALA A 104 -2.09 -3.93 -0.22
C ALA A 104 -0.99 -2.88 -0.44
N LEU A 105 0.13 -3.05 0.25
CA LEU A 105 1.24 -2.12 0.23
C LEU A 105 2.46 -2.76 -0.44
N LEU A 106 2.97 -2.10 -1.47
CA LEU A 106 4.23 -2.44 -2.12
C LEU A 106 5.38 -1.83 -1.30
N THR A 107 6.18 -2.65 -0.63
CA THR A 107 7.23 -2.18 0.29
C THR A 107 8.41 -3.13 0.32
N PRO A 108 9.57 -2.70 0.87
CA PRO A 108 10.58 -3.64 1.31
C PRO A 108 9.99 -4.70 2.25
N LEU A 109 10.36 -5.96 2.07
CA LEU A 109 9.80 -7.11 2.80
C LEU A 109 9.82 -6.94 4.33
N ALA A 110 10.89 -6.36 4.86
CA ALA A 110 11.03 -6.14 6.31
C ALA A 110 10.17 -4.97 6.85
N LYS A 111 9.61 -4.12 5.96
CA LYS A 111 8.97 -2.87 6.40
C LYS A 111 7.81 -3.06 7.37
N PRO A 112 6.89 -4.00 7.17
CA PRO A 112 5.77 -4.24 8.09
C PRO A 112 6.21 -4.67 9.49
N PHE A 113 7.40 -5.28 9.62
CA PHE A 113 7.89 -5.91 10.85
C PHE A 113 8.99 -5.11 11.56
N SER A 114 9.41 -3.98 11.03
CA SER A 114 10.59 -3.26 11.51
C SER A 114 10.35 -2.39 12.75
N SER A 115 9.19 -2.50 13.42
CA SER A 115 8.95 -1.94 14.75
C SER A 115 7.93 -2.75 15.54
N LEU A 116 8.08 -2.74 16.87
CA LEU A 116 7.12 -3.38 17.79
C LEU A 116 5.73 -2.75 17.69
N TRP A 117 5.65 -1.44 17.43
CA TRP A 117 4.39 -0.75 17.22
C TRP A 117 3.62 -1.33 16.02
N ARG A 118 4.28 -1.54 14.90
CA ARG A 118 3.65 -2.13 13.69
C ARG A 118 3.15 -3.53 13.95
N ILE A 119 3.96 -4.36 14.58
CA ILE A 119 3.56 -5.72 14.96
C ILE A 119 2.32 -5.69 15.87
N LYS A 120 2.33 -4.83 16.90
CA LYS A 120 1.19 -4.66 17.79
C LYS A 120 -0.08 -4.22 17.04
N LYS A 121 0.01 -3.24 16.14
CA LYS A 121 -1.13 -2.77 15.35
C LYS A 121 -1.68 -3.85 14.43
N ILE A 122 -0.81 -4.55 13.73
CA ILE A 122 -1.20 -5.67 12.87
C ILE A 122 -1.95 -6.74 13.68
N GLN A 123 -1.45 -7.10 14.87
CA GLN A 123 -2.07 -8.10 15.73
C GLN A 123 -3.40 -7.62 16.34
N GLN A 124 -3.55 -6.35 16.66
CA GLN A 124 -4.76 -5.82 17.32
C GLN A 124 -5.94 -5.64 16.37
N TYR A 125 -5.70 -5.22 15.13
CA TYR A 125 -6.77 -4.75 14.24
C TYR A 125 -6.76 -5.41 12.86
N TRP A 126 -5.56 -5.80 12.37
CA TRP A 126 -5.37 -6.22 11.02
C TRP A 126 -4.38 -7.38 10.97
N TRP A 127 -4.80 -8.47 10.36
CA TRP A 127 -3.90 -9.56 10.11
C TRP A 127 -3.36 -9.49 8.69
N ILE A 128 -2.10 -9.87 8.52
CA ILE A 128 -1.55 -10.12 7.21
C ILE A 128 -2.28 -11.34 6.64
N HIS A 129 -2.91 -11.15 5.49
CA HIS A 129 -3.51 -12.24 4.75
C HIS A 129 -2.44 -12.98 3.94
N THR A 130 -1.66 -12.23 3.13
CA THR A 130 -0.58 -12.79 2.30
C THR A 130 0.55 -11.78 2.11
N ILE A 131 1.77 -12.27 2.11
CA ILE A 131 2.95 -11.53 1.64
C ILE A 131 3.40 -12.18 0.33
N TYR A 132 3.34 -11.43 -0.75
CA TYR A 132 3.88 -11.83 -2.05
C TYR A 132 5.30 -11.27 -2.16
N VAL A 133 6.30 -12.13 -2.22
CA VAL A 133 7.71 -11.76 -2.33
C VAL A 133 8.12 -11.80 -3.79
N PHE A 134 8.56 -10.65 -4.31
CA PHE A 134 9.01 -10.54 -5.70
C PHE A 134 10.37 -11.24 -5.89
N PRO A 135 10.63 -11.84 -7.07
CA PRO A 135 11.91 -12.48 -7.35
C PRO A 135 13.04 -11.44 -7.37
N TYR A 136 14.27 -11.92 -7.15
CA TYR A 136 15.46 -11.07 -7.11
C TYR A 136 15.61 -10.22 -8.37
N SER A 137 15.38 -10.81 -9.55
CA SER A 137 15.48 -10.12 -10.83
C SER A 137 14.52 -8.93 -10.95
N ALA A 138 13.27 -9.12 -10.52
CA ALA A 138 12.25 -8.07 -10.51
C ALA A 138 12.58 -6.99 -9.47
N SER A 139 12.94 -7.39 -8.26
CA SER A 139 13.33 -6.46 -7.20
C SER A 139 14.51 -5.58 -7.62
N LYS A 140 15.51 -6.17 -8.29
CA LYS A 140 16.69 -5.44 -8.78
C LYS A 140 16.36 -4.51 -9.97
N ALA A 141 15.51 -4.96 -10.89
CA ALA A 141 15.20 -4.19 -12.11
C ALA A 141 14.24 -3.02 -11.85
N TRP A 142 13.34 -3.15 -10.87
CA TRP A 142 12.22 -2.22 -10.70
C TRP A 142 12.34 -1.32 -9.46
N PHE A 143 13.32 -1.63 -8.58
CA PHE A 143 13.52 -0.86 -7.36
C PHE A 143 15.00 -0.47 -7.22
N PRO A 144 15.31 0.81 -7.00
CA PRO A 144 16.70 1.29 -6.90
C PRO A 144 17.40 0.85 -5.61
N PHE A 145 16.75 0.05 -4.77
CA PHE A 145 17.24 -0.36 -3.47
C PHE A 145 17.59 -1.84 -3.43
N TRP A 146 18.56 -2.20 -2.61
CA TRP A 146 19.06 -3.57 -2.39
C TRP A 146 18.15 -4.42 -1.49
N PHE A 147 16.86 -4.09 -1.37
CA PHE A 147 15.92 -4.80 -0.51
C PHE A 147 15.03 -5.75 -1.30
N PRO A 148 14.71 -6.92 -0.72
CA PRO A 148 13.63 -7.74 -1.27
C PRO A 148 12.33 -6.94 -1.29
N LEU A 149 11.69 -6.87 -2.44
CA LEU A 149 10.41 -6.20 -2.62
C LEU A 149 9.26 -7.16 -2.29
N SER A 150 8.23 -6.67 -1.66
CA SER A 150 7.02 -7.44 -1.38
C SER A 150 5.75 -6.62 -1.56
N LEU A 151 4.67 -7.31 -1.92
CA LEU A 151 3.31 -6.80 -1.79
C LEU A 151 2.71 -7.44 -0.53
N THR A 152 2.52 -6.65 0.52
CA THR A 152 1.89 -7.12 1.76
C THR A 152 0.41 -6.80 1.72
N TYR A 153 -0.43 -7.84 1.73
CA TYR A 153 -1.88 -7.73 1.80
C TYR A 153 -2.36 -7.90 3.24
N PHE A 154 -2.95 -6.85 3.79
CA PHE A 154 -3.62 -6.83 5.09
C PHE A 154 -5.12 -6.91 4.88
N LYS A 155 -5.78 -7.76 5.66
CA LYS A 155 -7.23 -7.90 5.65
C LYS A 155 -7.79 -7.77 7.05
N LYS A 156 -8.78 -6.90 7.20
CA LYS A 156 -9.43 -6.64 8.49
C LYS A 156 -10.05 -7.90 9.08
N TRP A 157 -9.71 -8.16 10.33
CA TRP A 157 -10.20 -9.32 11.09
C TRP A 157 -9.95 -10.67 10.40
N HIS A 158 -8.84 -10.79 9.66
CA HIS A 158 -8.47 -12.06 9.06
C HIS A 158 -8.12 -13.08 10.15
N THR A 159 -8.83 -14.22 10.16
CA THR A 159 -8.64 -15.32 11.12
C THR A 159 -8.09 -16.59 10.47
N GLY A 160 -7.87 -16.55 9.15
CA GLY A 160 -7.35 -17.70 8.39
C GLY A 160 -5.82 -17.79 8.43
N GLU A 161 -5.30 -18.72 7.65
CA GLU A 161 -3.85 -18.89 7.49
C GLU A 161 -3.22 -17.64 6.89
N GLN A 162 -2.06 -17.27 7.43
CA GLN A 162 -1.20 -16.24 6.85
C GLN A 162 -0.21 -16.90 5.91
N ARG A 163 -0.01 -16.35 4.72
CA ARG A 163 0.79 -16.97 3.68
C ARG A 163 1.96 -16.09 3.26
N ILE A 164 3.08 -16.72 2.96
CA ILE A 164 4.18 -16.09 2.24
C ILE A 164 4.31 -16.83 0.90
N ILE A 165 4.19 -16.09 -0.20
CA ILE A 165 4.24 -16.63 -1.55
C ILE A 165 5.41 -15.99 -2.29
N PHE A 166 6.37 -16.79 -2.72
CA PHE A 166 7.45 -16.34 -3.58
C PHE A 166 6.96 -16.37 -5.03
N LEU A 167 7.02 -15.21 -5.67
CA LEU A 167 6.65 -15.07 -7.08
C LEU A 167 7.83 -15.52 -7.97
N ASN A 168 7.51 -16.09 -9.13
CA ASN A 168 8.49 -16.54 -10.12
C ASN A 168 8.70 -15.52 -11.22
#